data_9a4c8f122893859d257a44a60603eb16
#
_entry.id   9a4c8f122893859d257a44a60603eb16
#
_cell.length_a   1.000
_cell.length_b   1.000
_cell.length_c   1.000
_cell.angle_alpha   90.00
_cell.angle_beta   90.00
_cell.angle_gamma   90.00
#
_symmetry.space_group_name_H-M   'P 1'
#
loop_
_entity.id
_entity.type
_entity.pdbx_description
1 polymer ?
#
loop_
_entity_poly.entity_id
_entity_poly.type
_entity_poly.pdbx_seq_one_letter_code
_entity_poly.pdbx_strand_id
1 'polypeptide(L)'
;MSNAEIIQGLYDDFATGNVPGVLGAMDAGISWTEAEGFLYAGTFIGPNAILENVFMNFATEWEGFSAVPHEIVDGGDTVVALGNYSGKYLKTGKSATVPFAHVWTLKDGKIVKFMQYTDTLVMARDLGL
;
A
#
# COMPACT_ATOMS: atom_id res chain seq x y z
N MET A 1 13.63 -0.51 -17.47
CA MET A 1 13.31 -0.88 -16.07
C MET A 1 12.23 -1.95 -16.08
N SER A 2 12.43 -3.03 -15.37
CA SER A 2 11.40 -4.08 -15.24
C SER A 2 10.23 -3.60 -14.36
N ASN A 3 9.09 -4.27 -14.47
CA ASN A 3 7.95 -3.97 -13.61
C ASN A 3 8.28 -4.21 -12.14
N ALA A 4 9.03 -5.26 -11.83
CA ALA A 4 9.49 -5.51 -10.45
C ALA A 4 10.38 -4.38 -9.94
N GLU A 5 11.24 -3.82 -10.76
CA GLU A 5 12.08 -2.67 -10.37
C GLU A 5 11.25 -1.41 -10.15
N ILE A 6 10.21 -1.19 -10.97
CA ILE A 6 9.28 -0.08 -10.77
C ILE A 6 8.57 -0.21 -9.41
N ILE A 7 8.12 -1.40 -9.06
CA ILE A 7 7.45 -1.64 -7.78
C ILE A 7 8.42 -1.50 -6.60
N GLN A 8 9.65 -1.99 -6.71
CA GLN A 8 10.65 -1.77 -5.67
C GLN A 8 10.90 -0.26 -5.46
N GLY A 9 11.02 0.50 -6.54
CA GLY A 9 11.18 1.95 -6.48
C GLY A 9 10.02 2.65 -5.79
N LEU A 10 8.79 2.17 -5.99
CA LEU A 10 7.61 2.69 -5.32
C LEU A 10 7.70 2.53 -3.79
N TYR A 11 8.11 1.35 -3.31
CA TYR A 11 8.29 1.13 -1.86
C TYR A 11 9.43 1.97 -1.30
N ASP A 12 10.51 2.15 -2.06
CA ASP A 12 11.60 3.03 -1.65
C ASP A 12 11.14 4.48 -1.52
N ASP A 13 10.34 4.97 -2.47
CA ASP A 13 9.76 6.30 -2.43
C ASP A 13 8.78 6.46 -1.27
N PHE A 14 7.96 5.44 -1.02
CA PHE A 14 7.05 5.44 0.12
C PHE A 14 7.80 5.52 1.45
N ALA A 15 8.87 4.75 1.58
CA ALA A 15 9.69 4.71 2.80
C ALA A 15 10.37 6.06 3.10
N THR A 16 10.70 6.83 2.08
CA THR A 16 11.35 8.14 2.22
C THR A 16 10.38 9.32 2.21
N GLY A 17 9.07 9.04 2.11
CA GLY A 17 8.05 10.08 2.07
C GLY A 17 7.97 10.82 0.73
N ASN A 18 8.54 10.25 -0.33
CA ASN A 18 8.44 10.82 -1.68
C ASN A 18 7.09 10.48 -2.33
N VAL A 19 6.02 11.11 -1.84
CA VAL A 19 4.66 10.87 -2.34
C VAL A 19 4.52 11.19 -3.83
N PRO A 20 5.08 12.29 -4.37
CA PRO A 20 5.04 12.52 -5.82
C PRO A 20 5.64 11.37 -6.64
N GLY A 21 6.71 10.75 -6.16
CA GLY A 21 7.31 9.58 -6.82
C GLY A 21 6.38 8.38 -6.82
N VAL A 22 5.70 8.12 -5.71
CA VAL A 22 4.71 7.05 -5.59
C VAL A 22 3.55 7.27 -6.58
N LEU A 23 2.96 8.46 -6.57
CA LEU A 23 1.83 8.79 -7.45
C LEU A 23 2.24 8.83 -8.92
N GLY A 24 3.47 9.24 -9.20
CA GLY A 24 4.00 9.31 -10.57
C GLY A 24 4.17 7.96 -11.25
N ALA A 25 4.25 6.86 -10.49
CA ALA A 25 4.30 5.51 -11.04
C ALA A 25 2.92 4.97 -11.46
N MET A 26 1.86 5.68 -11.10
CA MET A 26 0.48 5.25 -11.34
C MET A 26 -0.07 5.76 -12.67
N ASP A 27 -0.85 4.91 -13.35
CA ASP A 27 -1.68 5.34 -14.47
C ASP A 27 -2.79 6.26 -13.95
N ALA A 28 -3.23 7.21 -14.78
CA ALA A 28 -4.27 8.16 -14.40
C ALA A 28 -5.61 7.47 -14.06
N GLY A 29 -5.87 6.30 -14.63
CA GLY A 29 -7.07 5.50 -14.40
C GLY A 29 -6.86 4.32 -13.46
N ILE A 30 -5.79 4.31 -12.67
CA ILE A 30 -5.49 3.19 -11.76
C ILE A 30 -6.69 2.83 -10.87
N SER A 31 -6.92 1.53 -10.69
CA SER A 31 -7.88 0.99 -9.72
C SER A 31 -7.12 0.47 -8.51
N TRP A 32 -7.40 1.03 -7.34
CA TRP A 32 -6.73 0.71 -6.08
C TRP A 32 -7.74 0.15 -5.09
N THR A 33 -7.57 -1.10 -4.69
CA THR A 33 -8.48 -1.75 -3.75
C THR A 33 -7.79 -2.05 -2.43
N GLU A 34 -8.31 -1.47 -1.35
CA GLU A 34 -8.01 -1.85 0.02
C GLU A 34 -9.01 -2.91 0.49
N ALA A 35 -8.52 -3.93 1.19
CA ALA A 35 -9.30 -5.10 1.55
C ALA A 35 -10.49 -4.77 2.45
N GLU A 36 -11.59 -5.50 2.28
CA GLU A 36 -12.70 -5.46 3.24
C GLU A 36 -12.19 -5.83 4.63
N GLY A 37 -12.67 -5.12 5.64
CA GLY A 37 -12.20 -5.29 7.01
C GLY A 37 -10.97 -4.46 7.37
N PHE A 38 -10.28 -3.89 6.39
CA PHE A 38 -9.21 -2.93 6.64
C PHE A 38 -9.79 -1.55 6.95
N LEU A 39 -9.02 -0.71 7.68
CA LEU A 39 -9.46 0.63 8.11
C LEU A 39 -9.90 1.52 6.95
N TYR A 40 -9.26 1.38 5.79
CA TYR A 40 -9.51 2.22 4.63
C TYR A 40 -10.06 1.40 3.45
N ALA A 41 -10.90 0.41 3.77
CA ALA A 41 -11.50 -0.48 2.78
C ALA A 41 -12.23 0.27 1.68
N GLY A 42 -12.16 -0.25 0.47
CA GLY A 42 -12.84 0.29 -0.70
C GLY A 42 -11.97 0.26 -1.94
N THR A 43 -12.56 0.67 -3.05
CA THR A 43 -11.86 0.81 -4.33
C THR A 43 -11.85 2.27 -4.74
N PHE A 44 -10.67 2.77 -5.05
CA PHE A 44 -10.42 4.17 -5.40
C PHE A 44 -9.83 4.25 -6.80
N ILE A 45 -10.30 5.16 -7.61
CA ILE A 45 -9.89 5.32 -9.01
C ILE A 45 -9.08 6.61 -9.14
N GLY A 46 -7.85 6.45 -9.65
CA GLY A 46 -6.94 7.56 -9.92
C GLY A 46 -6.07 7.96 -8.74
N PRO A 47 -4.90 8.56 -9.02
CA PRO A 47 -3.92 8.90 -7.98
C PRO A 47 -4.46 9.85 -6.90
N ASN A 48 -5.28 10.84 -7.26
CA ASN A 48 -5.79 11.81 -6.28
C ASN A 48 -6.72 11.15 -5.27
N ALA A 49 -7.60 10.24 -5.70
CA ALA A 49 -8.50 9.52 -4.80
C ALA A 49 -7.70 8.64 -3.81
N ILE A 50 -6.63 8.01 -4.29
CA ILE A 50 -5.75 7.18 -3.47
C ILE A 50 -5.02 8.04 -2.45
N LEU A 51 -4.50 9.19 -2.86
CA LEU A 51 -3.83 10.12 -1.95
C LEU A 51 -4.77 10.55 -0.83
N GLU A 52 -5.97 11.00 -1.17
CA GLU A 52 -6.93 11.57 -0.21
C GLU A 52 -7.54 10.52 0.72
N ASN A 53 -7.81 9.30 0.22
CA ASN A 53 -8.55 8.29 0.97
C ASN A 53 -7.67 7.23 1.63
N VAL A 54 -6.40 7.13 1.23
CA VAL A 54 -5.49 6.11 1.76
C VAL A 54 -4.23 6.73 2.34
N PHE A 55 -3.42 7.38 1.53
CA PHE A 55 -2.09 7.86 1.96
C PHE A 55 -2.16 8.97 3.01
N MET A 56 -3.08 9.91 2.87
CA MET A 56 -3.25 10.97 3.86
C MET A 56 -3.69 10.41 5.22
N ASN A 57 -4.47 9.34 5.24
CA ASN A 57 -4.87 8.68 6.47
C ASN A 57 -3.67 8.02 7.16
N PHE A 58 -2.76 7.40 6.41
CA PHE A 58 -1.53 6.87 6.99
C PHE A 58 -0.65 7.96 7.59
N ALA A 59 -0.62 9.14 6.97
CA ALA A 59 0.17 10.25 7.43
C ALA A 59 -0.40 10.93 8.68
N THR A 60 -1.73 10.96 8.82
CA THR A 60 -2.40 11.74 9.88
C THR A 60 -2.92 10.90 11.03
N GLU A 61 -3.25 9.63 10.81
CA GLU A 61 -3.86 8.75 11.83
C GLU A 61 -2.86 7.80 12.49
N TRP A 62 -1.63 7.75 11.98
CA TRP A 62 -0.60 6.83 12.47
C TRP A 62 0.68 7.58 12.83
N GLU A 63 1.43 7.01 13.78
CA GLU A 63 2.81 7.37 14.04
C GLU A 63 3.71 6.26 13.50
N GLY A 64 4.61 6.63 12.56
CA GLY A 64 5.59 5.70 12.02
C GLY A 64 4.98 4.57 11.19
N PHE A 65 3.87 4.82 10.45
CA PHE A 65 3.32 3.81 9.57
C PHE A 65 4.33 3.44 8.50
N SER A 66 4.54 2.14 8.32
CA SER A 66 5.43 1.63 7.28
C SER A 66 4.84 0.41 6.59
N ALA A 67 5.21 0.24 5.33
CA ALA A 67 4.89 -0.93 4.51
C ALA A 67 6.20 -1.39 3.89
N VAL A 68 6.83 -2.42 4.45
CA VAL A 68 8.16 -2.86 4.06
C VAL A 68 8.09 -4.25 3.44
N PRO A 69 8.39 -4.38 2.12
CA PRO A 69 8.44 -5.69 1.47
C PRO A 69 9.75 -6.40 1.85
N HIS A 70 9.66 -7.71 2.05
CA HIS A 70 10.82 -8.58 2.21
C HIS A 70 11.04 -9.48 1.01
N GLU A 71 10.06 -9.56 0.10
CA GLU A 71 10.15 -10.34 -1.13
C GLU A 71 9.29 -9.71 -2.21
N ILE A 72 9.83 -9.59 -3.41
CA ILE A 72 9.08 -9.15 -4.59
C ILE A 72 9.14 -10.28 -5.62
N VAL A 73 7.96 -10.77 -6.00
CA VAL A 73 7.80 -11.83 -6.99
C VAL A 73 7.53 -11.19 -8.34
N ASP A 74 8.44 -11.39 -9.28
CA ASP A 74 8.33 -10.87 -10.64
C ASP A 74 7.50 -11.84 -11.50
N GLY A 75 6.25 -11.47 -11.74
CA GLY A 75 5.34 -12.20 -12.61
C GLY A 75 5.12 -11.53 -13.96
N GLY A 76 6.03 -10.67 -14.40
CA GLY A 76 5.87 -9.92 -15.65
C GLY A 76 4.93 -8.73 -15.48
N ASP A 77 3.72 -8.82 -16.02
CA ASP A 77 2.72 -7.77 -15.90
C ASP A 77 2.08 -7.72 -14.49
N THR A 78 2.19 -8.81 -13.75
CA THR A 78 1.72 -8.90 -12.36
C THR A 78 2.93 -9.07 -11.45
N VAL A 79 3.06 -8.17 -10.47
CA VAL A 79 4.13 -8.20 -9.47
C VAL A 79 3.49 -8.35 -8.10
N VAL A 80 4.00 -9.28 -7.29
CA VAL A 80 3.50 -9.50 -5.93
C VAL A 80 4.58 -9.08 -4.93
N ALA A 81 4.24 -8.19 -4.00
CA ALA A 81 5.12 -7.81 -2.92
C ALA A 81 4.60 -8.40 -1.61
N LEU A 82 5.46 -9.15 -0.93
CA LEU A 82 5.18 -9.75 0.37
C LEU A 82 5.97 -8.99 1.43
N GLY A 83 5.29 -8.55 2.48
CA GLY A 83 5.95 -7.74 3.51
C GLY A 83 5.12 -7.59 4.76
N ASN A 84 5.43 -6.55 5.54
CA ASN A 84 4.72 -6.25 6.76
C ASN A 84 4.37 -4.77 6.84
N TYR A 85 3.16 -4.50 7.34
CA TYR A 85 2.79 -3.20 7.88
C TYR A 85 3.25 -3.11 9.32
N SER A 86 3.70 -1.94 9.75
CA SER A 86 3.90 -1.66 11.17
C SER A 86 3.61 -0.20 11.45
N GLY A 87 3.26 0.10 12.70
CA GLY A 87 3.00 1.46 13.13
C GLY A 87 2.12 1.51 14.37
N LYS A 88 2.00 2.72 14.92
CA LYS A 88 1.14 3.00 16.07
C LYS A 88 -0.09 3.78 15.60
N TYR A 89 -1.27 3.24 15.90
CA TYR A 89 -2.53 3.91 15.57
C TYR A 89 -2.86 4.94 16.65
N LEU A 90 -2.94 6.20 16.25
CA LEU A 90 -3.04 7.30 17.22
C LEU A 90 -4.36 7.30 17.98
N LYS A 91 -5.46 6.85 17.37
CA LYS A 91 -6.78 6.83 18.02
C LYS A 91 -6.85 5.91 19.23
N THR A 92 -6.05 4.84 19.25
CA THR A 92 -6.03 3.88 20.37
C THR A 92 -4.71 3.87 21.12
N GLY A 93 -3.65 4.43 20.54
CA GLY A 93 -2.30 4.38 21.09
C GLY A 93 -1.65 3.00 21.01
N LYS A 94 -2.26 2.05 20.28
CA LYS A 94 -1.75 0.68 20.14
C LYS A 94 -1.00 0.50 18.84
N SER A 95 -0.04 -0.43 18.85
CA SER A 95 0.79 -0.75 17.69
C SER A 95 0.46 -2.12 17.14
N ALA A 96 0.65 -2.29 15.84
CA ALA A 96 0.48 -3.58 15.17
C ALA A 96 1.62 -3.81 14.18
N THR A 97 1.94 -5.09 13.96
CA THR A 97 2.79 -5.56 12.87
C THR A 97 2.04 -6.69 12.18
N VAL A 98 1.69 -6.51 10.91
CA VAL A 98 0.75 -7.38 10.22
C VAL A 98 1.29 -7.69 8.82
N PRO A 99 1.25 -8.97 8.38
CA PRO A 99 1.72 -9.32 7.05
C PRO A 99 0.78 -8.81 5.97
N PHE A 100 1.35 -8.51 4.81
CA PHE A 100 0.58 -8.18 3.62
C PHE A 100 1.09 -8.92 2.39
N ALA A 101 0.20 -9.07 1.42
CA ALA A 101 0.52 -9.38 0.04
C ALA A 101 -0.13 -8.33 -0.84
N HIS A 102 0.68 -7.58 -1.57
CA HIS A 102 0.21 -6.58 -2.53
C HIS A 102 0.34 -7.14 -3.93
N VAL A 103 -0.76 -7.14 -4.67
CA VAL A 103 -0.77 -7.60 -6.06
C VAL A 103 -0.90 -6.38 -6.98
N TRP A 104 0.14 -6.14 -7.75
CA TRP A 104 0.28 -5.01 -8.66
C TRP A 104 0.15 -5.46 -10.10
N THR A 105 -0.66 -4.77 -10.89
CA THR A 105 -0.74 -5.00 -12.34
C THR A 105 -0.21 -3.75 -13.04
N LEU A 106 0.69 -3.95 -13.99
CA LEU A 106 1.31 -2.86 -14.75
C LEU A 106 1.03 -3.03 -16.24
N LYS A 107 0.98 -1.90 -16.93
CA LYS A 107 0.86 -1.82 -18.37
C LYS A 107 1.68 -0.64 -18.86
N ASP A 108 2.54 -0.88 -19.87
CA ASP A 108 3.39 0.15 -20.47
C ASP A 108 4.16 0.97 -19.42
N GLY A 109 4.70 0.28 -18.42
CA GLY A 109 5.50 0.90 -17.37
C GLY A 109 4.74 1.70 -16.32
N LYS A 110 3.40 1.62 -16.31
CA LYS A 110 2.54 2.30 -15.33
C LYS A 110 1.70 1.29 -14.57
N ILE A 111 1.44 1.59 -13.29
CA ILE A 111 0.58 0.76 -12.45
C ILE A 111 -0.87 1.04 -12.80
N VAL A 112 -1.61 0.00 -13.21
CA VAL A 112 -3.02 0.12 -13.59
C VAL A 112 -3.96 -0.48 -12.56
N LYS A 113 -3.45 -1.37 -11.67
CA LYS A 113 -4.28 -2.01 -10.64
C LYS A 113 -3.44 -2.37 -9.41
N PHE A 114 -4.03 -2.18 -8.23
CA PHE A 114 -3.50 -2.62 -6.95
C PHE A 114 -4.58 -3.33 -6.16
N MET A 115 -4.24 -4.49 -5.59
CA MET A 115 -5.09 -5.24 -4.68
C MET A 115 -4.33 -5.49 -3.38
N GLN A 116 -4.90 -5.05 -2.26
CA GLN A 116 -4.37 -5.33 -0.93
C GLN A 116 -4.92 -6.66 -0.41
N TYR A 117 -4.04 -7.52 0.08
CA TYR A 117 -4.39 -8.67 0.91
C TYR A 117 -3.62 -8.55 2.22
N THR A 118 -4.33 -8.62 3.33
CA THR A 118 -3.70 -8.49 4.65
C THR A 118 -4.57 -9.17 5.70
N ASP A 119 -4.00 -9.40 6.88
CA ASP A 119 -4.72 -10.00 8.00
C ASP A 119 -5.48 -8.91 8.76
N THR A 120 -6.70 -8.65 8.33
CA THR A 120 -7.54 -7.58 8.88
C THR A 120 -8.02 -7.88 10.29
N LEU A 121 -8.20 -9.15 10.65
CA LEU A 121 -8.60 -9.54 12.00
C LEU A 121 -7.48 -9.24 13.00
N VAL A 122 -6.24 -9.62 12.68
CA VAL A 122 -5.08 -9.33 13.53
C VAL A 122 -4.85 -7.83 13.64
N MET A 123 -4.97 -7.10 12.53
CA MET A 123 -4.85 -5.64 12.55
C MET A 123 -5.86 -5.03 13.52
N ALA A 124 -7.14 -5.36 13.39
CA ALA A 124 -8.19 -4.81 14.26
C ALA A 124 -7.98 -5.19 15.72
N ARG A 125 -7.67 -6.46 15.99
CA ARG A 125 -7.43 -6.95 17.35
C ARG A 125 -6.27 -6.20 18.01
N ASP A 126 -5.13 -6.11 17.33
CA ASP A 126 -3.91 -5.52 17.90
C ASP A 126 -4.03 -4.01 18.07
N LEU A 127 -4.82 -3.34 17.23
CA LEU A 127 -5.11 -1.91 17.36
C LEU A 127 -6.26 -1.61 18.34
N GLY A 128 -6.94 -2.62 18.86
CA GLY A 128 -8.03 -2.44 19.81
C GLY A 128 -9.34 -1.97 19.16
N LEU A 129 -9.57 -2.37 17.94
CA LEU A 129 -10.77 -1.98 17.18
C LEU A 129 -11.86 -3.04 17.23
#